data_d506718721794905ab637299f932f374
#
_entry.id   d506718721794905ab637299f932f374
#
_cell.length_a   1.000
_cell.length_b   1.000
_cell.length_c   1.000
_cell.angle_alpha   90.00
_cell.angle_beta   90.00
_cell.angle_gamma   90.00
#
_symmetry.space_group_name_H-M   'P 1'
#
loop_
_entity.id
_entity.type
_entity.pdbx_description
1 polymer ?
#
loop_
_entity_poly.entity_id
_entity_poly.type
_entity_poly.pdbx_seq_one_letter_code
_entity_poly.pdbx_strand_id
1 'polypeptide(L)'
;MSPDVPDVLVELLPDHPAFSDPEAARLAPARDGDAGIDLVACEPAVLAPGERAAVSAGIRIALPAGIEGQVRPRSGRSLREGLTVANAPGTIDPGYRGPVRVLLLNAAPALDAADLEGDATTIAERLRAGLIRRTLHVERGERIAQLVFARFERPAIRLVDEVPTATERGEGGFGSTGTSS
;
A
#
# COMPACT_ATOMS: atom_id res chain seq x y z
N MET A 1 18.64 6.50 -20.94
CA MET A 1 18.42 6.93 -19.54
C MET A 1 18.71 8.40 -19.48
N SER A 2 17.82 9.20 -18.93
CA SER A 2 18.05 10.64 -18.74
C SER A 2 19.20 10.82 -17.73
N PRO A 3 20.22 11.68 -18.00
CA PRO A 3 21.42 11.78 -17.15
C PRO A 3 21.20 12.32 -15.73
N ASP A 4 19.98 12.70 -15.37
CA ASP A 4 19.63 13.35 -14.11
C ASP A 4 18.79 12.50 -13.13
N VAL A 5 18.59 11.22 -13.40
CA VAL A 5 17.85 10.33 -12.49
C VAL A 5 18.85 9.59 -11.60
N PRO A 6 18.90 9.90 -10.29
CA PRO A 6 19.86 9.26 -9.38
C PRO A 6 19.49 7.78 -9.16
N ASP A 7 20.53 6.96 -8.95
CA ASP A 7 20.35 5.54 -8.65
C ASP A 7 19.73 5.30 -7.27
N VAL A 8 18.86 4.32 -7.19
CA VAL A 8 18.39 3.72 -5.94
C VAL A 8 19.10 2.40 -5.75
N LEU A 9 19.78 2.23 -4.61
CA LEU A 9 20.43 0.97 -4.30
C LEU A 9 19.46 0.04 -3.59
N VAL A 10 19.41 -1.22 -4.04
CA VAL A 10 18.53 -2.26 -3.47
C VAL A 10 19.35 -3.47 -3.06
N GLU A 11 19.21 -3.88 -1.80
CA GLU A 11 19.72 -5.14 -1.27
C GLU A 11 18.59 -6.15 -1.20
N LEU A 12 18.76 -7.35 -1.79
CA LEU A 12 17.85 -8.47 -1.61
C LEU A 12 18.18 -9.19 -0.30
N LEU A 13 17.18 -9.40 0.53
CA LEU A 13 17.32 -10.19 1.76
C LEU A 13 17.23 -11.70 1.45
N PRO A 14 17.80 -12.59 2.30
CA PRO A 14 17.89 -14.03 2.03
C PRO A 14 16.54 -14.74 1.80
N ASP A 15 15.46 -14.18 2.32
CA ASP A 15 14.08 -14.67 2.16
C ASP A 15 13.39 -14.21 0.88
N HIS A 16 14.04 -13.35 0.07
CA HIS A 16 13.42 -12.84 -1.16
C HIS A 16 13.24 -13.95 -2.21
N PRO A 17 12.05 -14.08 -2.84
CA PRO A 17 11.76 -15.11 -3.83
C PRO A 17 12.68 -15.15 -5.04
N ALA A 18 13.32 -14.02 -5.41
CA ALA A 18 14.25 -13.93 -6.53
C ALA A 18 15.46 -14.88 -6.40
N PHE A 19 15.81 -15.34 -5.20
CA PHE A 19 16.87 -16.35 -5.04
C PHE A 19 16.47 -17.73 -5.58
N SER A 20 15.17 -18.03 -5.65
CA SER A 20 14.64 -19.30 -6.18
C SER A 20 13.97 -19.14 -7.55
N ASP A 21 13.41 -17.98 -7.85
CA ASP A 21 12.76 -17.63 -9.12
C ASP A 21 12.99 -16.14 -9.44
N PRO A 22 14.07 -15.81 -10.18
CA PRO A 22 14.40 -14.43 -10.52
C PRO A 22 13.32 -13.70 -11.34
N GLU A 23 12.56 -14.42 -12.17
CA GLU A 23 11.50 -13.81 -12.99
C GLU A 23 10.27 -13.45 -12.17
N ALA A 24 9.91 -14.28 -11.17
CA ALA A 24 8.77 -14.01 -10.29
C ALA A 24 8.96 -12.78 -9.41
N ALA A 25 10.20 -12.36 -9.17
CA ALA A 25 10.54 -11.32 -8.22
C ALA A 25 11.36 -10.17 -8.83
N ARG A 26 11.15 -9.90 -10.11
CA ARG A 26 11.84 -8.83 -10.83
C ARG A 26 11.56 -7.45 -10.22
N LEU A 27 12.62 -6.81 -9.71
CA LEU A 27 12.58 -5.41 -9.22
C LEU A 27 12.73 -4.42 -10.38
N ALA A 28 11.76 -4.42 -11.28
CA ALA A 28 11.68 -3.48 -12.39
C ALA A 28 10.21 -3.22 -12.72
N PRO A 29 9.89 -2.08 -13.34
CA PRO A 29 8.55 -1.84 -13.87
C PRO A 29 8.14 -2.98 -14.81
N ALA A 30 6.85 -3.36 -14.76
CA ALA A 30 6.32 -4.43 -15.60
C ALA A 30 6.37 -4.07 -17.10
N ARG A 31 6.25 -2.78 -17.40
CA ARG A 31 6.31 -2.23 -18.77
C ARG A 31 7.17 -0.98 -18.77
N ASP A 32 7.73 -0.67 -19.94
CA ASP A 32 8.40 0.61 -20.14
C ASP A 32 7.41 1.77 -19.92
N GLY A 33 7.82 2.75 -19.11
CA GLY A 33 6.98 3.89 -18.72
C GLY A 33 6.10 3.67 -17.47
N ASP A 34 5.99 2.46 -16.94
CA ASP A 34 5.31 2.24 -15.64
C ASP A 34 6.11 2.88 -14.49
N ALA A 35 5.41 3.58 -13.59
CA ALA A 35 6.04 4.21 -12.42
C ALA A 35 6.23 3.25 -11.24
N GLY A 36 5.46 2.17 -11.18
CA GLY A 36 5.42 1.23 -10.06
C GLY A 36 6.27 -0.01 -10.29
N ILE A 37 6.99 -0.42 -9.25
CA ILE A 37 7.72 -1.68 -9.18
C ILE A 37 6.95 -2.59 -8.23
N ASP A 38 6.60 -3.80 -8.67
CA ASP A 38 5.87 -4.75 -7.81
C ASP A 38 6.72 -5.18 -6.60
N LEU A 39 6.09 -5.17 -5.41
CA LEU A 39 6.63 -5.77 -4.20
C LEU A 39 5.96 -7.12 -3.96
N VAL A 40 6.77 -8.13 -3.70
CA VAL A 40 6.31 -9.51 -3.46
C VAL A 40 6.34 -9.85 -1.96
N ALA A 41 5.45 -10.74 -1.53
CA ALA A 41 5.47 -11.28 -0.17
C ALA A 41 6.63 -12.27 -0.01
N CYS A 42 7.45 -12.09 1.02
CA CYS A 42 8.51 -13.05 1.36
C CYS A 42 8.09 -14.08 2.41
N GLU A 43 6.95 -13.88 3.01
CA GLU A 43 6.32 -14.73 4.01
C GLU A 43 4.81 -14.83 3.75
N PRO A 44 4.14 -15.94 4.09
CA PRO A 44 2.70 -16.03 3.98
C PRO A 44 1.99 -15.18 5.04
N ALA A 45 0.76 -14.75 4.74
CA ALA A 45 -0.10 -14.08 5.71
C ALA A 45 -1.56 -14.48 5.50
N VAL A 46 -2.31 -14.54 6.60
CA VAL A 46 -3.76 -14.74 6.60
C VAL A 46 -4.40 -13.54 7.27
N LEU A 47 -5.36 -12.92 6.57
CA LEU A 47 -6.03 -11.71 7.06
C LEU A 47 -7.54 -11.93 7.00
N ALA A 48 -8.19 -12.05 8.13
CA ALA A 48 -9.65 -11.94 8.22
C ALA A 48 -10.08 -10.50 7.89
N PRO A 49 -11.38 -10.25 7.54
CA PRO A 49 -11.88 -8.91 7.31
C PRO A 49 -11.53 -7.93 8.44
N GLY A 50 -10.93 -6.79 8.10
CA GLY A 50 -10.48 -5.77 9.04
C GLY A 50 -9.09 -6.04 9.67
N GLU A 51 -8.50 -7.22 9.49
CA GLU A 51 -7.17 -7.53 10.00
C GLU A 51 -6.05 -6.90 9.18
N ARG A 52 -4.92 -6.70 9.87
CA ARG A 52 -3.68 -6.15 9.33
C ARG A 52 -2.51 -7.06 9.61
N ALA A 53 -1.59 -7.14 8.65
CA ALA A 53 -0.31 -7.82 8.82
C ALA A 53 0.82 -6.98 8.20
N ALA A 54 1.99 -6.98 8.85
CA ALA A 54 3.20 -6.40 8.29
C ALA A 54 3.99 -7.53 7.61
N VAL A 55 3.95 -7.57 6.28
CA VAL A 55 4.58 -8.62 5.46
C VAL A 55 5.89 -8.11 4.89
N SER A 56 6.96 -8.91 5.00
CA SER A 56 8.27 -8.60 4.45
C SER A 56 8.22 -8.53 2.92
N ALA A 57 8.80 -7.47 2.33
CA ALA A 57 9.06 -7.39 0.90
C ALA A 57 10.45 -7.93 0.52
N GLY A 58 11.22 -8.43 1.49
CA GLY A 58 12.53 -9.07 1.28
C GLY A 58 13.61 -8.13 0.71
N ILE A 59 13.47 -6.83 0.88
CA ILE A 59 14.44 -5.85 0.40
C ILE A 59 14.79 -4.82 1.46
N ARG A 60 16.00 -4.25 1.34
CA ARG A 60 16.36 -2.94 1.87
C ARG A 60 16.68 -2.00 0.72
N ILE A 61 16.39 -0.73 0.90
CA ILE A 61 16.71 0.29 -0.11
C ILE A 61 17.48 1.44 0.49
N ALA A 62 18.38 2.02 -0.33
CA ALA A 62 19.03 3.27 -0.01
C ALA A 62 18.64 4.30 -1.06
N LEU A 63 17.84 5.28 -0.63
CA LEU A 63 17.33 6.34 -1.47
C LEU A 63 18.31 7.53 -1.46
N PRO A 64 18.52 8.20 -2.59
CA PRO A 64 19.28 9.46 -2.64
C PRO A 64 18.50 10.59 -1.98
N ALA A 65 19.20 11.64 -1.58
CA ALA A 65 18.58 12.83 -0.99
C ALA A 65 17.52 13.44 -1.94
N GLY A 66 16.38 13.85 -1.38
CA GLY A 66 15.28 14.45 -2.13
C GLY A 66 14.37 13.45 -2.87
N ILE A 67 14.60 12.15 -2.70
CA ILE A 67 13.73 11.08 -3.22
C ILE A 67 13.15 10.30 -2.04
N GLU A 68 11.85 10.09 -2.03
CA GLU A 68 11.16 9.14 -1.16
C GLU A 68 10.71 7.90 -1.91
N GLY A 69 10.57 6.78 -1.20
CA GLY A 69 9.85 5.61 -1.68
C GLY A 69 8.43 5.61 -1.13
N GLN A 70 7.44 5.31 -1.97
CA GLN A 70 6.05 5.19 -1.57
C GLN A 70 5.55 3.77 -1.81
N VAL A 71 5.17 3.08 -0.73
CA VAL A 71 4.47 1.80 -0.82
C VAL A 71 2.99 2.07 -1.03
N ARG A 72 2.48 1.64 -2.19
CA ARG A 72 1.10 1.84 -2.62
C ARG A 72 0.39 0.51 -2.86
N PRO A 73 -0.95 0.42 -2.67
CA PRO A 73 -1.70 -0.78 -2.99
C PRO A 73 -1.70 -1.06 -4.51
N ARG A 74 -1.97 -2.30 -4.86
CA ARG A 74 -2.23 -2.70 -6.25
C ARG A 74 -3.73 -2.62 -6.53
N SER A 75 -4.11 -1.80 -7.51
CA SER A 75 -5.52 -1.53 -7.85
C SER A 75 -6.35 -2.79 -8.09
N GLY A 76 -5.78 -3.78 -8.78
CA GLY A 76 -6.48 -5.03 -9.08
C GLY A 76 -6.83 -5.85 -7.83
N ARG A 77 -5.93 -5.97 -6.86
CA ARG A 77 -6.21 -6.67 -5.60
C ARG A 77 -7.14 -5.86 -4.70
N SER A 78 -6.98 -4.54 -4.67
CA SER A 78 -7.86 -3.67 -3.90
C SER A 78 -9.31 -3.75 -4.39
N LEU A 79 -9.53 -3.74 -5.71
CA LEU A 79 -10.87 -3.80 -6.29
C LEU A 79 -11.54 -5.17 -6.10
N ARG A 80 -10.82 -6.27 -6.37
CA ARG A 80 -11.43 -7.61 -6.38
C ARG A 80 -11.52 -8.25 -5.01
N GLU A 81 -10.53 -8.01 -4.15
CA GLU A 81 -10.33 -8.74 -2.90
C GLU A 81 -10.44 -7.84 -1.67
N GLY A 82 -10.37 -6.52 -1.84
CA GLY A 82 -10.28 -5.59 -0.72
C GLY A 82 -8.88 -5.54 -0.08
N LEU A 83 -7.86 -6.19 -0.67
CA LEU A 83 -6.50 -6.11 -0.14
C LEU A 83 -5.90 -4.75 -0.42
N THR A 84 -5.52 -4.03 0.62
CA THR A 84 -4.92 -2.70 0.52
C THR A 84 -3.71 -2.54 1.45
N VAL A 85 -3.09 -1.37 1.41
CA VAL A 85 -1.98 -0.99 2.31
C VAL A 85 -2.53 -0.04 3.35
N ALA A 86 -2.46 -0.43 4.63
CA ALA A 86 -3.14 0.25 5.73
C ALA A 86 -2.69 1.72 5.94
N ASN A 87 -1.45 2.03 5.59
CA ASN A 87 -0.86 3.37 5.70
C ASN A 87 -0.57 4.01 4.32
N ALA A 88 -1.32 3.62 3.28
CA ALA A 88 -1.05 4.10 1.92
C ALA A 88 -1.23 5.62 1.78
N PRO A 89 -0.27 6.30 1.13
CA PRO A 89 1.04 5.81 0.71
C PRO A 89 2.00 5.64 1.89
N GLY A 90 2.60 4.45 2.01
CA GLY A 90 3.61 4.19 3.04
C GLY A 90 4.93 4.86 2.68
N THR A 91 5.39 5.82 3.46
CA THR A 91 6.61 6.60 3.18
C THR A 91 7.87 5.84 3.59
N ILE A 92 8.85 5.79 2.71
CA ILE A 92 10.22 5.34 2.98
C ILE A 92 11.15 6.52 2.77
N ASP A 93 11.75 6.98 3.86
CA ASP A 93 12.65 8.13 3.86
C ASP A 93 14.04 7.80 3.30
N PRO A 94 14.79 8.78 2.74
CA PRO A 94 16.17 8.59 2.26
C PRO A 94 17.11 8.04 3.33
N GLY A 95 16.87 8.33 4.60
CA GLY A 95 17.69 7.85 5.74
C GLY A 95 17.31 6.47 6.26
N TYR A 96 16.19 5.88 5.81
CA TYR A 96 15.78 4.55 6.27
C TYR A 96 16.68 3.44 5.72
N ARG A 97 17.06 2.48 6.55
CA ARG A 97 17.95 1.34 6.19
C ARG A 97 17.41 0.00 6.69
N GLY A 98 16.23 -0.01 7.31
CA GLY A 98 15.58 -1.25 7.73
C GLY A 98 14.97 -2.02 6.56
N PRO A 99 14.51 -3.26 6.80
CA PRO A 99 13.76 -4.04 5.82
C PRO A 99 12.45 -3.33 5.43
N VAL A 100 12.13 -3.33 4.14
CA VAL A 100 10.84 -2.83 3.67
C VAL A 100 9.75 -3.85 4.03
N ARG A 101 8.75 -3.38 4.76
CA ARG A 101 7.56 -4.17 5.10
C ARG A 101 6.31 -3.48 4.57
N VAL A 102 5.39 -4.29 4.05
CA VAL A 102 4.09 -3.83 3.55
C VAL A 102 3.05 -4.06 4.64
N LEU A 103 2.41 -2.98 5.10
CA LEU A 103 1.30 -3.07 6.06
C LEU A 103 0.01 -3.40 5.31
N LEU A 104 -0.25 -4.67 5.11
CA LEU A 104 -1.47 -5.15 4.45
C LEU A 104 -2.69 -4.98 5.35
N LEU A 105 -3.82 -4.66 4.73
CA LEU A 105 -5.15 -4.60 5.35
C LEU A 105 -6.15 -5.32 4.46
N ASN A 106 -6.91 -6.22 5.02
CA ASN A 106 -8.13 -6.74 4.41
C ASN A 106 -9.29 -5.77 4.67
N ALA A 107 -9.59 -4.93 3.69
CA ALA A 107 -10.67 -3.94 3.75
C ALA A 107 -12.05 -4.50 3.33
N ALA A 108 -12.17 -5.81 3.11
CA ALA A 108 -13.45 -6.43 2.86
C ALA A 108 -14.39 -6.22 4.08
N PRO A 109 -15.69 -5.99 3.85
CA PRO A 109 -16.64 -5.87 4.96
C PRO A 109 -16.67 -7.17 5.76
N ALA A 110 -16.72 -7.07 7.09
CA ALA A 110 -16.86 -8.24 7.95
C ALA A 110 -18.21 -8.95 7.76
N LEU A 111 -19.24 -8.18 7.41
CA LEU A 111 -20.63 -8.62 7.24
C LEU A 111 -21.21 -8.05 5.95
N ASP A 112 -22.08 -8.83 5.30
CA ASP A 112 -23.00 -8.39 4.27
C ASP A 112 -24.43 -8.38 4.82
N ALA A 113 -25.33 -7.61 4.23
CA ALA A 113 -26.75 -7.63 4.59
C ALA A 113 -27.34 -9.04 4.49
N ALA A 114 -26.94 -9.79 3.46
CA ALA A 114 -27.39 -11.18 3.26
C ALA A 114 -26.92 -12.15 4.36
N ASP A 115 -25.84 -11.84 5.09
CA ASP A 115 -25.38 -12.66 6.21
C ASP A 115 -26.33 -12.58 7.42
N LEU A 116 -27.18 -11.55 7.48
CA LEU A 116 -28.11 -11.27 8.59
C LEU A 116 -29.56 -11.72 8.32
N GLU A 117 -29.81 -12.40 7.19
CA GLU A 117 -31.13 -12.90 6.84
C GLU A 117 -31.37 -14.31 7.38
N GLY A 118 -32.59 -14.57 7.94
CA GLY A 118 -33.02 -15.87 8.43
C GLY A 118 -33.14 -15.95 9.94
N ASP A 119 -33.28 -17.17 10.46
CA ASP A 119 -33.27 -17.44 11.89
C ASP A 119 -31.82 -17.42 12.48
N ALA A 120 -31.70 -17.51 13.81
CA ALA A 120 -30.41 -17.39 14.49
C ALA A 120 -29.38 -18.44 14.03
N THR A 121 -29.82 -19.66 13.71
CA THR A 121 -28.95 -20.75 13.24
C THR A 121 -28.44 -20.45 11.84
N THR A 122 -29.34 -20.08 10.93
CA THR A 122 -29.01 -19.69 9.55
C THR A 122 -28.07 -18.48 9.51
N ILE A 123 -28.32 -17.47 10.33
CA ILE A 123 -27.44 -16.30 10.48
C ILE A 123 -26.04 -16.72 10.94
N ALA A 124 -25.92 -17.55 11.97
CA ALA A 124 -24.64 -18.02 12.49
C ALA A 124 -23.82 -18.78 11.43
N GLU A 125 -24.47 -19.65 10.64
CA GLU A 125 -23.83 -20.37 9.54
C GLU A 125 -23.34 -19.44 8.43
N ARG A 126 -24.16 -18.47 8.03
CA ARG A 126 -23.81 -17.46 7.00
C ARG A 126 -22.66 -16.56 7.44
N LEU A 127 -22.68 -16.11 8.69
CA LEU A 127 -21.58 -15.30 9.26
C LEU A 127 -20.26 -16.08 9.22
N ARG A 128 -20.26 -17.35 9.63
CA ARG A 128 -19.09 -18.22 9.59
C ARG A 128 -18.59 -18.43 8.15
N ALA A 129 -19.48 -18.76 7.23
CA ALA A 129 -19.16 -18.97 5.83
C ALA A 129 -18.66 -17.66 5.17
N GLY A 130 -19.28 -16.53 5.50
CA GLY A 130 -18.89 -15.21 5.05
C GLY A 130 -17.47 -14.82 5.53
N LEU A 131 -17.17 -15.06 6.79
CA LEU A 131 -15.83 -14.81 7.35
C LEU A 131 -14.77 -15.63 6.62
N ILE A 132 -15.01 -16.95 6.43
CA ILE A 132 -14.07 -17.83 5.70
C ILE A 132 -13.87 -17.32 4.25
N ARG A 133 -14.97 -17.01 3.54
CA ARG A 133 -14.92 -16.56 2.14
C ARG A 133 -14.18 -15.24 1.97
N ARG A 134 -14.25 -14.33 2.95
CA ARG A 134 -13.63 -13.01 2.90
C ARG A 134 -12.25 -12.96 3.55
N THR A 135 -11.81 -14.03 4.17
CA THR A 135 -10.43 -14.15 4.67
C THR A 135 -9.47 -14.25 3.50
N LEU A 136 -8.51 -13.36 3.46
CA LEU A 136 -7.48 -13.32 2.43
C LEU A 136 -6.27 -14.16 2.84
N HIS A 137 -5.81 -14.97 1.90
CA HIS A 137 -4.57 -15.72 2.03
C HIS A 137 -3.54 -15.08 1.09
N VAL A 138 -2.40 -14.74 1.62
CA VAL A 138 -1.26 -14.22 0.88
C VAL A 138 -0.18 -15.29 0.92
N GLU A 139 0.23 -15.74 -0.25
CA GLU A 139 1.29 -16.73 -0.39
C GLU A 139 2.65 -16.05 -0.63
N ARG A 140 3.73 -16.74 -0.27
CA ARG A 140 5.08 -16.27 -0.60
C ARG A 140 5.25 -16.17 -2.11
N GLY A 141 5.83 -15.05 -2.59
CA GLY A 141 6.01 -14.75 -4.02
C GLY A 141 4.86 -13.97 -4.65
N GLU A 142 3.70 -13.86 -3.98
CA GLU A 142 2.60 -13.04 -4.50
C GLU A 142 2.93 -11.55 -4.49
N ARG A 143 2.50 -10.83 -5.54
CA ARG A 143 2.61 -9.38 -5.63
C ARG A 143 1.56 -8.72 -4.75
N ILE A 144 2.01 -8.09 -3.66
CA ILE A 144 1.15 -7.55 -2.59
C ILE A 144 1.00 -6.03 -2.61
N ALA A 145 1.97 -5.32 -3.18
CA ALA A 145 2.00 -3.86 -3.24
C ALA A 145 2.83 -3.41 -4.45
N GLN A 146 2.98 -2.11 -4.61
CA GLN A 146 3.91 -1.51 -5.57
C GLN A 146 4.74 -0.41 -4.88
N LEU A 147 6.00 -0.29 -5.27
CA LEU A 147 6.92 0.75 -4.84
C LEU A 147 7.01 1.81 -5.95
N VAL A 148 6.80 3.07 -5.58
CA VAL A 148 6.94 4.22 -6.47
C VAL A 148 7.92 5.19 -5.86
N PHE A 149 8.82 5.78 -6.66
CA PHE A 149 9.74 6.82 -6.20
C PHE A 149 9.21 8.19 -6.59
N ALA A 150 9.33 9.15 -5.66
CA ALA A 150 8.89 10.52 -5.87
C ALA A 150 9.92 11.53 -5.32
N ARG A 151 10.04 12.68 -5.96
CA ARG A 151 10.76 13.82 -5.38
C ARG A 151 9.87 14.48 -4.34
N PHE A 152 10.49 14.97 -3.27
CA PHE A 152 9.78 15.72 -2.24
C PHE A 152 10.52 16.99 -1.86
N GLU A 153 9.74 17.99 -1.45
CA GLU A 153 10.24 19.26 -0.94
C GLU A 153 10.33 19.25 0.59
N ARG A 154 11.33 19.91 1.15
CA ARG A 154 11.48 20.14 2.59
C ARG A 154 11.40 21.63 2.89
N PRO A 155 10.20 22.21 2.94
CA PRO A 155 10.04 23.59 3.31
C PRO A 155 10.45 23.84 4.76
N ALA A 156 11.03 25.00 5.03
CA ALA A 156 11.24 25.44 6.41
C ALA A 156 9.89 25.80 7.04
N ILE A 157 9.56 25.17 8.15
CA ILE A 157 8.34 25.49 8.91
C ILE A 157 8.66 26.65 9.85
N ARG A 158 7.87 27.74 9.73
CA ARG A 158 7.94 28.89 10.63
C ARG A 158 6.60 29.04 11.35
N LEU A 159 6.65 29.06 12.66
CA LEU A 159 5.47 29.37 13.46
C LEU A 159 5.17 30.87 13.35
N VAL A 160 3.92 31.21 13.15
CA VAL A 160 3.38 32.55 13.07
C VAL A 160 2.12 32.64 13.92
N ASP A 161 1.78 33.83 14.42
CA ASP A 161 0.57 34.03 15.22
C ASP A 161 -0.69 33.88 14.37
N GLU A 162 -0.61 34.30 13.08
CA GLU A 162 -1.73 34.23 12.14
C GLU A 162 -1.22 33.93 10.73
N VAL A 163 -1.94 33.05 10.00
CA VAL A 163 -1.70 32.76 8.59
C VAL A 163 -2.50 33.72 7.73
N PRO A 164 -1.92 34.32 6.67
CA PRO A 164 -2.67 35.18 5.75
C PRO A 164 -3.88 34.45 5.14
N THR A 165 -5.08 34.99 5.34
CA THR A 165 -6.37 34.38 4.94
C THR A 165 -6.89 34.86 3.60
N ALA A 166 -6.28 35.93 3.03
CA ALA A 166 -6.70 36.57 1.78
C ALA A 166 -6.38 35.70 0.55
N THR A 167 -7.20 34.67 0.29
CA THR A 167 -7.17 33.81 -0.92
C THR A 167 -8.58 33.68 -1.50
N GLU A 168 -8.69 33.38 -2.81
CA GLU A 168 -10.00 33.14 -3.44
C GLU A 168 -10.77 31.97 -2.79
N ARG A 169 -10.07 30.99 -2.26
CA ARG A 169 -10.67 29.83 -1.59
C ARG A 169 -11.05 30.13 -0.14
N GLY A 170 -10.32 31.00 0.55
CA GLY A 170 -10.51 31.30 1.97
C GLY A 170 -10.49 30.03 2.81
N GLU A 171 -11.47 29.89 3.70
CA GLU A 171 -11.65 28.73 4.58
C GLU A 171 -12.49 27.60 3.96
N GLY A 172 -12.86 27.69 2.69
CA GLY A 172 -13.70 26.72 1.99
C GLY A 172 -13.06 25.32 1.92
N GLY A 173 -13.73 24.34 2.52
CA GLY A 173 -13.33 22.91 2.57
C GLY A 173 -14.54 21.97 2.48
N PHE A 174 -14.28 20.65 2.48
CA PHE A 174 -15.29 19.58 2.59
C PHE A 174 -16.49 19.71 1.63
N GLY A 175 -16.24 20.13 0.37
CA GLY A 175 -17.31 20.25 -0.62
C GLY A 175 -18.00 21.60 -0.63
N SER A 176 -17.38 22.67 -0.13
CA SER A 176 -17.89 24.05 -0.16
C SER A 176 -18.27 24.56 -1.57
N THR A 177 -17.82 23.88 -2.64
CA THR A 177 -18.17 24.16 -4.04
C THR A 177 -19.45 23.48 -4.51
N GLY A 178 -20.15 22.70 -3.64
CA GLY A 178 -21.38 22.00 -3.97
C GLY A 178 -21.17 20.69 -4.73
N THR A 179 -22.22 19.87 -4.82
CA THR A 179 -22.25 18.60 -5.56
C THR A 179 -23.02 18.67 -6.87
N SER A 180 -23.52 19.86 -7.25
CA SER A 180 -24.24 20.08 -8.52
C SER A 180 -23.48 21.06 -9.40
N SER A 181 -23.15 20.61 -10.60
CA SER A 181 -22.72 21.43 -11.74
C SER A 181 -23.97 22.02 -12.42
#